data_6611fcde46e420d9855210ec7df8385a
#
_entry.id   6611fcde46e420d9855210ec7df8385a
#
_cell.length_a   1.000
_cell.length_b   1.000
_cell.length_c   1.000
_cell.angle_alpha   90.00
_cell.angle_beta   90.00
_cell.angle_gamma   90.00
#
_symmetry.space_group_name_H-M   'P 1'
#
loop_
_entity.id
_entity.type
_entity.pdbx_description
1 polymer ?
#
loop_
_entity_poly.entity_id
_entity_poly.type
_entity_poly.pdbx_seq_one_letter_code
_entity_poly.pdbx_strand_id
1 'polypeptide(L)' 'MMVYEPGVKVRHKTRGVVETIVGLCKVKVFGVWVVGVMYEGIDRYTGEIMTFVRSKSDFENDFEMYCDGQPFDI' A
#
# COMPACT_ATOMS: atom_id res chain seq x y z
N MET A 1 -1.56 -11.96 6.48
CA MET A 1 -0.73 -11.01 7.21
C MET A 1 0.02 -10.10 6.25
N MET A 2 0.08 -8.83 6.58
CA MET A 2 0.79 -7.86 5.75
C MET A 2 2.23 -7.71 6.21
N VAL A 3 3.14 -7.51 5.24
CA VAL A 3 4.55 -7.24 5.50
C VAL A 3 4.85 -5.84 5.02
N TYR A 4 5.36 -4.98 5.91
CA TYR A 4 5.52 -3.56 5.62
C TYR A 4 6.98 -3.18 5.37
N GLU A 5 7.68 -4.00 4.61
CA GLU A 5 9.08 -3.74 4.27
C GLU A 5 9.17 -3.04 2.91
N PRO A 6 10.17 -2.18 2.73
CA PRO A 6 10.34 -1.51 1.44
C PRO A 6 10.46 -2.51 0.30
N GLY A 7 9.77 -2.23 -0.79
CA GLY A 7 9.81 -3.08 -1.97
C GLY A 7 8.76 -4.16 -2.02
N VAL A 8 8.04 -4.41 -0.93
CA VAL A 8 6.98 -5.42 -0.92
C VAL A 8 5.83 -4.94 -1.79
N LYS A 9 5.30 -5.84 -2.61
CA LYS A 9 4.19 -5.50 -3.51
C LYS A 9 2.86 -5.81 -2.85
N VAL A 10 1.90 -4.93 -3.09
CA VAL A 10 0.52 -5.10 -2.62
C VAL A 10 -0.41 -4.80 -3.78
N ARG A 11 -1.65 -5.26 -3.65
CA ARG A 11 -2.66 -5.02 -4.68
C ARG A 11 -3.90 -4.45 -4.04
N HIS A 12 -4.48 -3.42 -4.66
CA HIS A 12 -5.75 -2.88 -4.20
C HIS A 12 -6.84 -3.91 -4.51
N LYS A 13 -7.61 -4.26 -3.48
CA LYS A 13 -8.55 -5.39 -3.58
C LYS A 13 -9.61 -5.19 -4.64
N THR A 14 -10.10 -3.96 -4.81
CA THR A 14 -11.18 -3.71 -5.77
C THR A 14 -10.69 -3.20 -7.10
N ARG A 15 -9.65 -2.35 -7.12
CA ARG A 15 -9.16 -1.79 -8.38
C ARG A 15 -8.12 -2.65 -9.07
N GLY A 16 -7.51 -3.57 -8.34
CA GLY A 16 -6.54 -4.49 -8.91
C GLY A 16 -5.17 -3.90 -9.21
N VAL A 17 -4.94 -2.63 -8.89
CA VAL A 17 -3.63 -2.01 -9.16
C VAL A 17 -2.60 -2.53 -8.16
N VAL A 18 -1.38 -2.74 -8.65
CA VAL A 18 -0.25 -3.20 -7.82
C VAL A 18 0.58 -2.00 -7.45
N GLU A 19 0.90 -1.89 -6.17
CA GLU A 19 1.68 -0.79 -5.63
C GLU A 19 2.78 -1.33 -4.74
N THR A 20 3.73 -0.47 -4.37
CA THR A 20 4.94 -0.91 -3.68
C THR A 20 5.04 -0.23 -2.32
N ILE A 21 5.24 -1.02 -1.28
CA ILE A 21 5.43 -0.49 0.08
C ILE A 21 6.74 0.28 0.13
N VAL A 22 6.70 1.47 0.74
CA VAL A 22 7.89 2.25 1.06
C VAL A 22 8.28 2.03 2.50
N GLY A 23 7.32 1.99 3.41
CA GLY A 23 7.59 1.76 4.82
C GLY A 23 6.45 2.22 5.69
N LEU A 24 6.70 2.20 6.98
CA LEU A 24 5.74 2.69 7.97
C LEU A 24 6.11 4.11 8.37
N CYS A 25 5.12 4.84 8.84
CA CYS A 25 5.31 6.21 9.31
C CYS A 25 4.25 6.52 10.36
N LYS A 26 4.27 7.76 10.84
CA LYS A 26 3.19 8.28 11.67
C LYS A 26 2.43 9.32 10.87
N VAL A 27 1.12 9.25 10.94
CA VAL A 27 0.27 10.22 10.26
C VAL A 27 -0.77 10.72 11.26
N LYS A 28 -1.08 12.01 11.18
CA LYS A 28 -2.02 12.62 12.12
C LYS A 28 -3.41 12.59 11.50
N VAL A 29 -4.33 11.92 12.16
CA VAL A 29 -5.70 11.76 11.69
C VAL A 29 -6.61 12.31 12.78
N PHE A 30 -7.38 13.34 12.45
CA PHE A 30 -8.27 14.00 13.41
C PHE A 30 -7.57 14.32 14.72
N GLY A 31 -6.35 14.86 14.62
CA GLY A 31 -5.60 15.30 15.78
C GLY A 31 -4.87 14.20 16.54
N VAL A 32 -4.94 12.96 16.07
CA VAL A 32 -4.31 11.82 16.75
C VAL A 32 -3.24 11.20 15.82
N TRP A 33 -2.08 10.92 16.38
CA TRP A 33 -1.02 10.24 15.63
C TRP A 33 -1.32 8.74 15.57
N VAL A 34 -1.35 8.21 14.37
CA VAL A 34 -1.57 6.79 14.14
C VAL A 34 -0.48 6.25 13.23
N VAL A 35 -0.31 4.94 13.23
CA VAL A 35 0.62 4.31 12.30
C VAL A 35 0.06 4.43 10.89
N GLY A 36 0.90 4.87 9.96
CA GLY A 36 0.56 4.98 8.55
C GLY A 36 1.45 4.08 7.72
N VAL A 37 0.95 3.74 6.54
CA VAL A 37 1.70 2.98 5.55
C VAL A 37 2.00 3.90 4.38
N MET A 38 3.29 4.04 4.05
CA MET A 38 3.72 4.77 2.88
C MET A 38 3.88 3.78 1.74
N TYR A 39 3.36 4.11 0.57
CA TYR A 39 3.47 3.24 -0.59
C TYR A 39 3.53 4.09 -1.86
N GLU A 40 4.12 3.52 -2.89
CA GLU A 40 4.26 4.18 -4.19
C GLU A 40 3.30 3.58 -5.18
N GLY A 41 2.70 4.46 -5.98
CA GLY A 41 1.85 4.05 -7.06
C GLY A 41 1.77 5.15 -8.09
N ILE A 42 1.05 4.91 -9.16
CA ILE A 42 0.88 5.89 -10.21
C ILE A 42 -0.35 6.73 -9.90
N ASP A 43 -0.14 8.05 -9.85
CA ASP A 43 -1.24 9.00 -9.68
C ASP A 43 -2.04 8.99 -10.97
N ARG A 44 -3.31 8.61 -10.89
CA ARG A 44 -4.13 8.46 -12.09
C ARG A 44 -4.46 9.79 -12.75
N TYR A 45 -4.26 10.91 -12.06
CA TYR A 45 -4.53 12.21 -12.64
C TYR A 45 -3.33 12.77 -13.40
N THR A 46 -2.12 12.46 -12.96
CA THR A 46 -0.91 12.99 -13.59
C THR A 46 -0.12 11.94 -14.33
N GLY A 47 -0.32 10.65 -14.03
CA GLY A 47 0.47 9.58 -14.61
C GLY A 47 1.85 9.43 -14.01
N GLU A 48 2.13 10.17 -12.95
CA GLU A 48 3.44 10.16 -12.31
C GLU A 48 3.47 9.22 -11.11
N ILE A 49 4.66 8.70 -10.80
CA ILE A 49 4.84 7.89 -9.62
C ILE A 49 4.85 8.82 -8.42
N MET A 50 4.00 8.51 -7.44
CA MET A 50 3.84 9.32 -6.24
C MET A 50 3.89 8.43 -5.02
N THR A 51 4.26 9.03 -3.89
CA THR A 51 4.19 8.35 -2.60
C THR A 51 2.89 8.76 -1.92
N PHE A 52 2.14 7.75 -1.49
CA PHE A 52 0.88 7.94 -0.81
C PHE A 52 1.00 7.45 0.62
N VAL A 53 0.12 7.94 1.48
CA VAL A 53 0.05 7.51 2.87
C VAL A 53 -1.40 7.21 3.21
N ARG A 54 -1.62 6.07 3.86
CA ARG A 54 -2.92 5.75 4.47
C ARG A 54 -2.66 5.31 5.89
N SER A 55 -3.66 5.47 6.76
CA SER A 55 -3.56 4.85 8.06
C SER A 55 -3.44 3.33 7.86
N LYS A 56 -2.76 2.66 8.79
CA LYS A 56 -2.53 1.23 8.66
C LYS A 56 -3.84 0.46 8.57
N SER A 57 -4.85 0.86 9.35
CA SER A 57 -6.14 0.17 9.33
C SER A 57 -6.84 0.33 7.99
N ASP A 58 -6.81 1.54 7.41
CA ASP A 58 -7.38 1.76 6.08
C ASP A 58 -6.64 0.96 5.02
N PHE A 59 -5.31 0.92 5.15
CA PHE A 59 -4.51 0.19 4.18
C PHE A 59 -4.85 -1.30 4.21
N GLU A 60 -4.98 -1.87 5.39
CA GLU A 60 -5.30 -3.30 5.51
C GLU A 60 -6.70 -3.63 5.03
N ASN A 61 -7.62 -2.66 5.10
CA ASN A 61 -8.95 -2.87 4.55
C ASN A 61 -8.94 -2.94 3.03
N ASP A 62 -8.09 -2.15 2.37
CA ASP A 62 -8.18 -1.96 0.93
C ASP A 62 -7.14 -2.72 0.13
N PHE A 63 -6.08 -3.19 0.77
CA PHE A 63 -4.97 -3.83 0.08
C PHE A 63 -4.74 -5.24 0.58
N GLU A 64 -4.14 -6.04 -0.27
CA GLU A 64 -3.74 -7.41 0.06
C GLU A 64 -2.33 -7.64 -0.46
N MET A 65 -1.65 -8.64 0.08
CA MET A 65 -0.32 -9.01 -0.39
C MET A 65 -0.41 -9.48 -1.84
N TYR A 66 0.61 -9.15 -2.60
CA TYR A 66 0.70 -9.56 -3.99
C TYR A 66 2.04 -10.26 -4.23
N CYS A 67 1.97 -11.47 -4.77
CA CYS A 67 3.17 -12.22 -5.12
C CYS A 67 3.29 -12.24 -6.63
N ASP A 68 4.13 -11.36 -7.14
CA ASP A 68 4.35 -11.25 -8.58
C ASP A 68 4.93 -12.56 -9.10
N GLY A 69 4.35 -13.04 -10.19
CA GLY A 69 4.82 -14.28 -10.79
C GLY A 69 4.48 -15.53 -10.01
N GLN A 70 3.64 -15.42 -9.02
CA GLN A 70 3.27 -16.55 -8.19
C GLN A 70 2.36 -17.50 -8.97
N PRO A 71 2.75 -18.74 -9.22
CA PRO A 71 1.93 -19.64 -10.03
C PRO A 71 0.78 -20.24 -9.27
N PHE A 72 0.78 -20.16 -8.06
CA PHE A 72 -0.22 -20.77 -7.32
C PHE A 72 -0.49 -22.11 -7.65
N ASP A 73 -0.53 -22.37 -8.07
CA ASP A 73 -0.85 -23.37 -8.22
C ASP A 73 -0.45 -24.20 -8.53
N ILE A 74 -0.01 -24.14 -8.52
CA ILE A 74 0.45 -24.97 -8.88
C ILE A 74 0.18 -25.82 -8.59
#